data_24ac61e902a7f72233513da768f2dc8b
#
_entry.id   24ac61e902a7f72233513da768f2dc8b
#
_cell.length_a   1.000
_cell.length_b   1.000
_cell.length_c   1.000
_cell.angle_alpha   90.00
_cell.angle_beta   90.00
_cell.angle_gamma   90.00
#
_symmetry.space_group_name_H-M   'P 1'
#
loop_
_entity.id
_entity.type
_entity.pdbx_description
1 polymer ?
#
loop_
_entity_poly.entity_id
_entity_poly.type
_entity_poly.pdbx_seq_one_letter_code
_entity_poly.pdbx_strand_id
1 'polypeptide(L)'
;MWNFVGKQNGEQGYMPSDKTKGNWLSGISFIDDARLGSQELLPSFEKNNQSRNTYYFIPFLLGLIGCVFHYKKRNKDWLGLSVLFLITGIGIIVYSNQPPIEPRERDYVLVGSFFTFCIWIGLGALAIGKFIADKVKANRMIGYTMGGVLGLLSPLLMVSQNMDDMGRKGIYASRDYASNFLNSVAQNAIIFTYGDNDTYPLWYAQEVENIRPDVRVVNLSLIAVDWYIDQQRRKINQSDAIKMTIPPESYRGNKRNQVYYVTSQMSEQELPASSVLQFIGESHPLEGSNSKQESFLPTNKIYIPIDKAKMLSKKYFTPSDSI
;
A
#
# COMPACT_ATOMS: atom_id res chain seq x y z
N MET A 1 7.16 16.12 -11.20
CA MET A 1 7.90 17.26 -10.61
C MET A 1 8.53 16.89 -9.28
N TRP A 2 7.81 16.41 -8.28
CA TRP A 2 8.33 16.03 -6.96
C TRP A 2 9.62 15.20 -7.01
N ASN A 3 9.61 14.10 -7.72
CA ASN A 3 10.73 13.15 -7.73
C ASN A 3 11.98 13.62 -8.48
N PHE A 4 11.91 14.72 -9.25
CA PHE A 4 13.02 15.16 -10.08
C PHE A 4 13.36 16.64 -9.94
N VAL A 5 12.52 17.42 -9.26
CA VAL A 5 12.78 18.82 -8.93
C VAL A 5 13.00 19.01 -7.45
N GLY A 6 12.27 18.26 -6.63
CA GLY A 6 12.23 18.30 -5.18
C GLY A 6 10.83 18.57 -4.65
N LYS A 7 10.64 18.42 -3.34
CA LYS A 7 9.35 18.57 -2.66
C LYS A 7 9.45 19.45 -1.41
N GLN A 8 8.38 20.14 -1.12
CA GLN A 8 8.26 21.04 0.03
C GLN A 8 8.15 20.27 1.35
N ASN A 9 7.31 19.24 1.37
CA ASN A 9 7.09 18.32 2.49
C ASN A 9 6.46 17.02 1.99
N GLY A 10 6.22 16.07 2.89
CA GLY A 10 5.58 14.78 2.60
C GLY A 10 4.05 14.81 2.65
N GLU A 11 3.45 15.98 2.85
CA GLU A 11 2.00 16.14 2.93
C GLU A 11 1.37 16.09 1.54
N GLN A 12 0.15 15.57 1.48
CA GLN A 12 -0.64 15.60 0.26
C GLN A 12 -1.48 16.87 0.19
N GLY A 13 -1.27 17.70 -0.84
CA GLY A 13 -2.08 18.88 -1.09
C GLY A 13 -3.34 18.53 -1.87
N TYR A 14 -4.51 18.94 -1.38
CA TYR A 14 -5.80 18.70 -2.03
C TYR A 14 -6.23 19.79 -3.00
N MET A 15 -5.82 21.01 -2.71
CA MET A 15 -6.19 22.18 -3.48
C MET A 15 -4.99 22.74 -4.21
N PRO A 16 -5.11 23.05 -5.51
CA PRO A 16 -4.02 23.73 -6.24
C PRO A 16 -3.62 25.07 -5.63
N SER A 17 -4.49 25.67 -4.81
CA SER A 17 -4.25 26.93 -4.09
C SER A 17 -3.51 26.75 -2.76
N ASP A 18 -3.37 25.53 -2.26
CA ASP A 18 -2.64 25.27 -1.02
C ASP A 18 -1.13 25.42 -1.26
N LYS A 19 -0.57 26.50 -0.74
CA LYS A 19 0.85 26.84 -0.87
C LYS A 19 1.72 26.16 0.19
N THR A 20 1.12 25.45 1.15
CA THR A 20 1.80 24.90 2.33
C THR A 20 2.01 23.39 2.23
N LYS A 21 1.23 22.68 1.42
CA LYS A 21 1.23 21.23 1.37
C LYS A 21 1.39 20.70 -0.05
N GLY A 22 2.19 19.66 -0.18
CA GLY A 22 2.27 18.87 -1.39
C GLY A 22 2.81 19.57 -2.62
N ASN A 23 3.61 20.58 -2.46
CA ASN A 23 4.17 21.31 -3.58
C ASN A 23 5.56 20.80 -3.96
N TRP A 24 5.89 20.86 -5.26
CA TRP A 24 7.28 20.70 -5.67
C TRP A 24 8.09 21.94 -5.23
N LEU A 25 9.36 21.72 -4.93
CA LEU A 25 10.28 22.76 -4.48
C LEU A 25 11.60 22.62 -5.23
N SER A 26 12.05 23.71 -5.89
CA SER A 26 13.26 23.64 -6.69
C SER A 26 14.54 23.90 -5.89
N GLY A 27 14.45 24.67 -4.82
CA GLY A 27 15.59 25.23 -4.08
C GLY A 27 16.11 26.54 -4.67
N ILE A 28 15.46 27.06 -5.72
CA ILE A 28 15.79 28.36 -6.31
C ILE A 28 14.79 29.39 -5.77
N SER A 29 15.21 30.21 -4.82
CA SER A 29 14.33 31.14 -4.07
C SER A 29 13.44 31.99 -4.98
N PHE A 30 14.00 32.56 -6.06
CA PHE A 30 13.22 33.37 -7.01
C PHE A 30 12.01 32.61 -7.59
N ILE A 31 12.18 31.31 -7.89
CA ILE A 31 11.11 30.47 -8.48
C ILE A 31 10.13 30.05 -7.40
N ASP A 32 10.67 29.59 -6.27
CA ASP A 32 9.86 29.03 -5.20
C ASP A 32 9.06 30.12 -4.48
N ASP A 33 9.65 31.27 -4.19
CA ASP A 33 8.98 32.40 -3.53
C ASP A 33 7.89 33.03 -4.40
N ALA A 34 8.12 33.14 -5.70
CA ALA A 34 7.11 33.62 -6.63
C ALA A 34 5.87 32.74 -6.69
N ARG A 35 6.03 31.45 -6.47
CA ARG A 35 4.96 30.44 -6.55
C ARG A 35 4.31 30.14 -5.20
N LEU A 36 5.11 29.98 -4.15
CA LEU A 36 4.66 29.50 -2.82
C LEU A 36 4.65 30.61 -1.76
N GLY A 37 5.29 31.75 -2.02
CA GLY A 37 5.62 32.75 -1.03
C GLY A 37 6.97 32.48 -0.36
N SER A 38 7.43 33.41 0.46
CA SER A 38 8.76 33.33 1.06
C SER A 38 8.97 32.06 1.87
N GLN A 39 9.92 31.25 1.46
CA GLN A 39 10.29 30.01 2.13
C GLN A 39 11.11 30.26 3.42
N GLU A 40 11.63 31.47 3.58
CA GLU A 40 12.36 31.89 4.78
C GLU A 40 11.45 32.18 5.97
N LEU A 41 10.19 32.52 5.73
CA LEU A 41 9.20 32.84 6.76
C LEU A 41 8.48 31.60 7.29
N LEU A 42 8.77 30.41 6.78
CA LEU A 42 8.16 29.17 7.26
C LEU A 42 8.59 28.86 8.70
N PRO A 43 7.70 28.24 9.51
CA PRO A 43 8.04 27.72 10.82
C PRO A 43 9.21 26.72 10.75
N SER A 44 9.97 26.61 11.83
CA SER A 44 11.14 25.74 11.90
C SER A 44 10.84 24.26 11.65
N PHE A 45 9.68 23.77 12.06
CA PHE A 45 9.27 22.38 11.84
C PHE A 45 9.02 22.08 10.35
N GLU A 46 8.55 23.06 9.57
CA GLU A 46 8.38 22.94 8.12
C GLU A 46 9.72 23.04 7.39
N LYS A 47 10.59 23.94 7.82
CA LYS A 47 11.93 24.06 7.22
C LYS A 47 12.79 22.80 7.43
N ASN A 48 12.66 22.19 8.60
CA ASN A 48 13.42 20.99 8.99
C ASN A 48 12.65 19.70 8.75
N ASN A 49 11.60 19.72 7.93
CA ASN A 49 10.87 18.52 7.56
C ASN A 49 11.79 17.56 6.80
N GLN A 50 11.91 16.31 7.27
CA GLN A 50 12.79 15.30 6.67
C GLN A 50 12.46 15.02 5.20
N SER A 51 11.19 15.16 4.81
CA SER A 51 10.77 14.97 3.42
C SER A 51 11.06 16.17 2.52
N ARG A 52 11.55 17.29 3.07
CA ARG A 52 11.88 18.50 2.30
C ARG A 52 13.19 18.30 1.55
N ASN A 53 13.14 18.39 0.22
CA ASN A 53 14.32 18.27 -0.62
C ASN A 53 14.26 19.19 -1.84
N THR A 54 15.42 19.49 -2.41
CA THR A 54 15.57 20.42 -3.53
C THR A 54 16.66 19.94 -4.46
N TYR A 55 16.37 19.76 -5.75
CA TYR A 55 17.32 19.22 -6.69
C TYR A 55 17.72 20.23 -7.78
N TYR A 56 17.37 21.51 -7.63
CA TYR A 56 17.77 22.63 -8.50
C TYR A 56 17.46 22.36 -9.98
N PHE A 57 16.38 21.64 -10.27
CA PHE A 57 16.02 21.13 -11.59
C PHE A 57 17.06 20.22 -12.27
N ILE A 58 18.16 19.85 -11.63
CA ILE A 58 19.26 19.11 -12.26
C ILE A 58 18.77 17.78 -12.85
N PRO A 59 18.14 16.85 -12.11
CA PRO A 59 17.63 15.61 -12.69
C PRO A 59 16.57 15.86 -13.78
N PHE A 60 15.71 16.82 -13.57
CA PHE A 60 14.62 17.15 -14.49
C PHE A 60 15.12 17.66 -15.84
N LEU A 61 16.05 18.62 -15.83
CA LEU A 61 16.62 19.19 -17.06
C LEU A 61 17.48 18.16 -17.81
N LEU A 62 18.26 17.35 -17.09
CA LEU A 62 18.97 16.23 -17.69
C LEU A 62 18.03 15.27 -18.41
N GLY A 63 16.90 14.93 -17.77
CA GLY A 63 15.87 14.07 -18.37
C GLY A 63 15.28 14.68 -19.64
N LEU A 64 14.96 15.97 -19.65
CA LEU A 64 14.45 16.67 -20.84
C LEU A 64 15.48 16.72 -21.97
N ILE A 65 16.73 17.04 -21.66
CA ILE A 65 17.82 17.05 -22.65
C ILE A 65 17.98 15.63 -23.23
N GLY A 66 17.95 14.62 -22.40
CA GLY A 66 18.06 13.22 -22.83
C GLY A 66 16.88 12.77 -23.69
N CYS A 67 15.67 13.17 -23.34
CA CYS A 67 14.46 12.88 -24.13
C CYS A 67 14.59 13.47 -25.55
N VAL A 68 14.98 14.74 -25.67
CA VAL A 68 15.20 15.41 -26.97
C VAL A 68 16.35 14.77 -27.74
N PHE A 69 17.45 14.44 -27.06
CA PHE A 69 18.59 13.75 -27.69
C PHE A 69 18.19 12.39 -28.21
N HIS A 70 17.45 11.62 -27.45
CA HIS A 70 16.94 10.30 -27.85
C HIS A 70 16.04 10.39 -29.08
N TYR A 71 15.07 11.30 -29.06
CA TYR A 71 14.19 11.57 -30.20
C TYR A 71 14.99 11.83 -31.50
N LYS A 72 15.99 12.73 -31.41
CA LYS A 72 16.81 13.12 -32.59
C LYS A 72 17.72 11.99 -33.08
N LYS A 73 18.10 11.04 -32.22
CA LYS A 73 19.05 10.00 -32.57
C LYS A 73 18.39 8.66 -32.94
N ARG A 74 17.30 8.29 -32.24
CA ARG A 74 16.61 7.02 -32.36
C ARG A 74 15.12 7.19 -32.08
N ASN A 75 14.41 7.78 -33.01
CA ASN A 75 13.00 8.13 -32.85
C ASN A 75 12.07 6.92 -32.60
N LYS A 76 12.41 5.75 -33.15
CA LYS A 76 11.62 4.51 -32.94
C LYS A 76 11.76 4.02 -31.50
N ASP A 77 12.99 3.95 -31.00
CA ASP A 77 13.26 3.53 -29.61
C ASP A 77 12.69 4.58 -28.63
N TRP A 78 12.79 5.87 -28.99
CA TRP A 78 12.18 6.96 -28.23
C TRP A 78 10.66 6.81 -28.14
N LEU A 79 10.00 6.44 -29.24
CA LEU A 79 8.55 6.24 -29.23
C LEU A 79 8.15 5.10 -28.27
N GLY A 80 8.84 3.96 -28.31
CA GLY A 80 8.60 2.85 -27.40
C GLY A 80 8.76 3.26 -25.93
N LEU A 81 9.86 3.97 -25.63
CA LEU A 81 10.12 4.46 -24.28
C LEU A 81 9.09 5.52 -23.83
N SER A 82 8.65 6.39 -24.74
CA SER A 82 7.61 7.39 -24.45
C SER A 82 6.24 6.77 -24.17
N VAL A 83 5.87 5.75 -24.93
CA VAL A 83 4.65 4.98 -24.69
C VAL A 83 4.71 4.30 -23.32
N LEU A 84 5.83 3.68 -22.96
CA LEU A 84 6.03 3.08 -21.65
C LEU A 84 5.90 4.15 -20.55
N PHE A 85 6.56 5.30 -20.69
CA PHE A 85 6.47 6.42 -19.75
C PHE A 85 5.03 6.88 -19.52
N LEU A 86 4.27 7.06 -20.62
CA LEU A 86 2.89 7.55 -20.55
C LEU A 86 1.93 6.51 -19.96
N ILE A 87 2.06 5.24 -20.35
CA ILE A 87 1.19 4.17 -19.83
C ILE A 87 1.44 3.93 -18.35
N THR A 88 2.71 3.81 -17.94
CA THR A 88 3.07 3.58 -16.53
C THR A 88 3.00 4.84 -15.65
N GLY A 89 2.79 6.00 -16.24
CA GLY A 89 2.53 7.27 -15.56
C GLY A 89 1.05 7.63 -15.62
N ILE A 90 0.66 8.41 -16.62
CA ILE A 90 -0.73 8.91 -16.78
C ILE A 90 -1.72 7.75 -16.90
N GLY A 91 -1.36 6.69 -17.62
CA GLY A 91 -2.22 5.50 -17.77
C GLY A 91 -2.57 4.86 -16.41
N ILE A 92 -1.58 4.72 -15.52
CA ILE A 92 -1.81 4.20 -14.17
C ILE A 92 -2.68 5.16 -13.33
N ILE A 93 -2.47 6.47 -13.43
CA ILE A 93 -3.31 7.46 -12.72
C ILE A 93 -4.76 7.32 -13.13
N VAL A 94 -5.03 7.25 -14.44
CA VAL A 94 -6.40 7.09 -14.97
C VAL A 94 -6.99 5.73 -14.56
N TYR A 95 -6.21 4.66 -14.68
CA TYR A 95 -6.66 3.31 -14.31
C TYR A 95 -6.96 3.18 -12.82
N SER A 96 -6.10 3.70 -11.97
CA SER A 96 -6.25 3.60 -10.50
C SER A 96 -7.41 4.43 -9.97
N ASN A 97 -7.76 5.51 -10.68
CA ASN A 97 -8.81 6.45 -10.27
C ASN A 97 -8.83 6.72 -8.75
N GLN A 98 -7.65 7.02 -8.21
CA GLN A 98 -7.45 7.19 -6.77
C GLN A 98 -8.30 8.34 -6.25
N PRO A 99 -8.94 8.18 -5.08
CA PRO A 99 -9.64 9.28 -4.44
C PRO A 99 -8.66 10.43 -4.13
N PRO A 100 -9.12 11.68 -4.13
CA PRO A 100 -8.25 12.84 -3.87
C PRO A 100 -7.69 12.86 -2.43
N ILE A 101 -8.34 12.13 -1.51
CA ILE A 101 -7.93 12.04 -0.11
C ILE A 101 -7.42 10.62 0.14
N GLU A 102 -6.11 10.48 0.24
CA GLU A 102 -5.43 9.24 0.58
C GLU A 102 -4.69 9.41 1.91
N PRO A 103 -4.60 8.36 2.74
CA PRO A 103 -3.88 8.46 4.02
C PRO A 103 -2.37 8.66 3.85
N ARG A 104 -1.83 8.40 2.66
CA ARG A 104 -0.42 8.59 2.31
C ARG A 104 -0.25 8.69 0.80
N GLU A 105 0.86 9.26 0.38
CA GLU A 105 1.31 9.25 -1.01
C GLU A 105 1.50 7.82 -1.54
N ARG A 106 1.03 7.60 -2.76
CA ARG A 106 1.16 6.32 -3.48
C ARG A 106 1.95 6.47 -4.77
N ASP A 107 2.94 7.33 -4.79
CA ASP A 107 3.77 7.59 -5.97
C ASP A 107 4.58 6.36 -6.44
N TYR A 108 4.78 5.36 -5.57
CA TYR A 108 5.40 4.09 -5.93
C TYR A 108 4.68 3.33 -7.06
N VAL A 109 3.40 3.57 -7.27
CA VAL A 109 2.66 2.96 -8.41
C VAL A 109 3.15 3.48 -9.76
N LEU A 110 3.83 4.64 -9.78
CA LEU A 110 4.39 5.30 -10.95
C LEU A 110 5.85 4.92 -11.21
N VAL A 111 6.39 3.91 -10.52
CA VAL A 111 7.81 3.51 -10.60
C VAL A 111 8.27 3.23 -12.01
N GLY A 112 7.41 2.67 -12.88
CA GLY A 112 7.72 2.43 -14.29
C GLY A 112 7.99 3.73 -15.06
N SER A 113 7.22 4.77 -14.81
CA SER A 113 7.42 6.10 -15.38
C SER A 113 8.72 6.75 -14.86
N PHE A 114 8.98 6.64 -13.55
CA PHE A 114 10.22 7.16 -12.96
C PHE A 114 11.45 6.45 -13.50
N PHE A 115 11.42 5.13 -13.60
CA PHE A 115 12.48 4.33 -14.21
C PHE A 115 12.78 4.79 -15.65
N THR A 116 11.72 4.96 -16.44
CA THR A 116 11.82 5.42 -17.82
C THR A 116 12.46 6.81 -17.90
N PHE A 117 12.06 7.72 -17.00
CA PHE A 117 12.64 9.07 -16.96
C PHE A 117 14.13 9.04 -16.56
N CYS A 118 14.53 8.13 -15.66
CA CYS A 118 15.94 7.94 -15.31
C CYS A 118 16.81 7.53 -16.49
N ILE A 119 16.27 6.75 -17.45
CA ILE A 119 16.98 6.43 -18.69
C ILE A 119 17.27 7.73 -19.47
N TRP A 120 16.30 8.64 -19.56
CA TRP A 120 16.52 9.93 -20.20
C TRP A 120 17.51 10.82 -19.44
N ILE A 121 17.55 10.76 -18.10
CA ILE A 121 18.60 11.48 -17.32
C ILE A 121 19.99 10.99 -17.73
N GLY A 122 20.21 9.68 -17.84
CA GLY A 122 21.46 9.10 -18.32
C GLY A 122 21.80 9.51 -19.75
N LEU A 123 20.82 9.50 -20.65
CA LEU A 123 20.98 9.97 -22.03
C LEU A 123 21.26 11.48 -22.12
N GLY A 124 20.73 12.28 -21.18
CA GLY A 124 21.02 13.71 -21.06
C GLY A 124 22.47 13.98 -20.69
N ALA A 125 22.98 13.24 -19.71
CA ALA A 125 24.39 13.30 -19.34
C ALA A 125 25.30 12.92 -20.52
N LEU A 126 24.95 11.86 -21.26
CA LEU A 126 25.66 11.46 -22.48
C LEU A 126 25.59 12.54 -23.55
N ALA A 127 24.44 13.19 -23.74
CA ALA A 127 24.25 14.24 -24.72
C ALA A 127 25.16 15.46 -24.43
N ILE A 128 25.22 15.86 -23.15
CA ILE A 128 26.12 16.97 -22.72
C ILE A 128 27.57 16.57 -22.89
N GLY A 129 27.93 15.34 -22.45
CA GLY A 129 29.29 14.82 -22.61
C GLY A 129 29.74 14.81 -24.06
N LYS A 130 28.86 14.38 -24.99
CA LYS A 130 29.10 14.42 -26.41
C LYS A 130 29.25 15.85 -26.94
N PHE A 131 28.37 16.74 -26.53
CA PHE A 131 28.46 18.17 -26.95
C PHE A 131 29.80 18.80 -26.55
N ILE A 132 30.27 18.53 -25.31
CA ILE A 132 31.56 19.00 -24.84
C ILE A 132 32.70 18.35 -25.64
N ALA A 133 32.64 17.03 -25.85
CA ALA A 133 33.65 16.28 -26.61
C ALA A 133 33.79 16.76 -28.05
N ASP A 134 32.69 17.17 -28.69
CA ASP A 134 32.69 17.73 -30.04
C ASP A 134 33.29 19.18 -30.08
N LYS A 135 33.22 19.93 -28.95
CA LYS A 135 33.83 21.24 -28.80
C LYS A 135 35.31 21.18 -28.45
N VAL A 136 35.69 20.26 -27.56
CA VAL A 136 37.09 20.05 -27.12
C VAL A 136 37.77 19.06 -28.07
N LYS A 137 38.12 19.51 -29.28
CA LYS A 137 38.66 18.66 -30.38
C LYS A 137 39.92 17.90 -30.01
N ALA A 138 40.75 18.40 -29.06
CA ALA A 138 42.01 17.81 -28.67
C ALA A 138 41.90 16.51 -27.87
N ASN A 139 40.89 16.38 -27.01
CA ASN A 139 40.68 15.16 -26.22
C ASN A 139 39.19 14.93 -25.92
N ARG A 140 38.57 14.11 -26.75
CA ARG A 140 37.14 13.74 -26.60
C ARG A 140 36.82 13.03 -25.29
N MET A 141 37.82 12.37 -24.68
CA MET A 141 37.65 11.68 -23.41
C MET A 141 37.21 12.64 -22.29
N ILE A 142 37.76 13.85 -22.27
CA ILE A 142 37.37 14.87 -21.28
C ILE A 142 35.87 15.15 -21.35
N GLY A 143 35.30 15.30 -22.54
CA GLY A 143 33.86 15.53 -22.68
C GLY A 143 33.01 14.38 -22.12
N TYR A 144 33.34 13.13 -22.44
CA TYR A 144 32.61 11.97 -21.91
C TYR A 144 32.80 11.80 -20.42
N THR A 145 33.97 12.04 -19.86
CA THR A 145 34.23 12.04 -18.42
C THR A 145 33.38 13.09 -17.70
N MET A 146 33.31 14.32 -18.22
CA MET A 146 32.45 15.38 -17.68
C MET A 146 30.97 15.00 -17.76
N GLY A 147 30.52 14.39 -18.86
CA GLY A 147 29.17 13.87 -18.98
C GLY A 147 28.88 12.79 -17.92
N GLY A 148 29.81 11.88 -17.68
CA GLY A 148 29.71 10.87 -16.63
C GLY A 148 29.61 11.46 -15.22
N VAL A 149 30.44 12.47 -14.91
CA VAL A 149 30.39 13.17 -13.63
C VAL A 149 29.05 13.88 -13.43
N LEU A 150 28.52 14.58 -14.46
CA LEU A 150 27.20 15.21 -14.42
C LEU A 150 26.08 14.16 -14.24
N GLY A 151 26.21 13.00 -14.90
CA GLY A 151 25.27 11.90 -14.73
C GLY A 151 25.22 11.36 -13.30
N LEU A 152 26.38 11.26 -12.64
CA LEU A 152 26.49 10.81 -11.25
C LEU A 152 26.03 11.89 -10.25
N LEU A 153 26.15 13.17 -10.59
CA LEU A 153 25.72 14.26 -9.71
C LEU A 153 24.23 14.17 -9.37
N SER A 154 23.40 13.76 -10.33
CA SER A 154 21.94 13.62 -10.11
C SER A 154 21.60 12.62 -9.02
N PRO A 155 21.99 11.32 -9.10
CA PRO A 155 21.68 10.35 -8.03
C PRO A 155 22.39 10.68 -6.72
N LEU A 156 23.60 11.24 -6.73
CA LEU A 156 24.30 11.64 -5.50
C LEU A 156 23.58 12.77 -4.77
N LEU A 157 23.10 13.78 -5.50
CA LEU A 157 22.30 14.86 -4.94
C LEU A 157 21.00 14.31 -4.34
N MET A 158 20.32 13.43 -5.05
CA MET A 158 19.07 12.83 -4.57
C MET A 158 19.30 11.96 -3.33
N VAL A 159 20.34 11.13 -3.33
CA VAL A 159 20.68 10.29 -2.17
C VAL A 159 21.03 11.16 -0.96
N SER A 160 21.85 12.19 -1.12
CA SER A 160 22.27 13.05 -0.01
C SER A 160 21.12 13.77 0.71
N GLN A 161 20.00 13.97 0.01
CA GLN A 161 18.83 14.68 0.55
C GLN A 161 17.66 13.76 0.93
N ASN A 162 17.77 12.44 0.71
CA ASN A 162 16.72 11.50 1.06
C ASN A 162 17.19 10.39 2.01
N MET A 163 18.44 10.37 2.42
CA MET A 163 18.96 9.34 3.34
C MET A 163 18.32 9.40 4.72
N ASP A 164 17.90 10.58 5.15
CA ASP A 164 17.30 10.83 6.45
C ASP A 164 15.86 10.31 6.53
N ASP A 165 15.04 10.48 5.51
CA ASP A 165 13.67 9.98 5.49
C ASP A 165 13.54 8.55 4.94
N MET A 166 14.52 8.06 4.18
CA MET A 166 14.58 6.68 3.69
C MET A 166 15.19 5.70 4.68
N GLY A 167 15.90 6.21 5.68
CA GLY A 167 16.55 5.40 6.72
C GLY A 167 15.55 4.64 7.59
N ARG A 168 15.69 3.30 7.65
CA ARG A 168 14.80 2.43 8.47
C ARG A 168 15.47 1.96 9.78
N LYS A 169 16.69 2.40 10.02
CA LYS A 169 17.45 2.01 11.23
C LYS A 169 16.77 2.59 12.47
N GLY A 170 16.40 1.72 13.41
CA GLY A 170 15.75 2.12 14.66
C GLY A 170 14.22 2.33 14.58
N ILE A 171 13.58 2.04 13.44
CA ILE A 171 12.13 2.10 13.30
C ILE A 171 11.54 0.71 13.62
N TYR A 172 11.18 0.50 14.88
CA TYR A 172 10.63 -0.77 15.38
C TYR A 172 9.15 -0.71 15.73
N ALA A 173 8.46 0.41 15.51
CA ALA A 173 7.07 0.61 15.94
C ALA A 173 6.12 -0.50 15.45
N SER A 174 6.23 -0.93 14.18
CA SER A 174 5.40 -2.00 13.62
C SER A 174 5.68 -3.36 14.27
N ARG A 175 6.96 -3.67 14.53
CA ARG A 175 7.40 -4.88 15.23
C ARG A 175 6.92 -4.90 16.69
N ASP A 176 7.10 -3.80 17.40
CA ASP A 176 6.74 -3.70 18.81
C ASP A 176 5.22 -3.74 19.00
N TYR A 177 4.46 -3.10 18.10
CA TYR A 177 3.01 -3.22 18.01
C TYR A 177 2.61 -4.69 17.85
N ALA A 178 3.15 -5.39 16.87
CA ALA A 178 2.84 -6.80 16.61
C ALA A 178 3.19 -7.70 17.80
N SER A 179 4.35 -7.49 18.42
CA SER A 179 4.79 -8.24 19.58
C SER A 179 3.86 -8.04 20.77
N ASN A 180 3.46 -6.80 21.05
CA ASN A 180 2.52 -6.48 22.12
C ASN A 180 1.16 -7.10 21.86
N PHE A 181 0.67 -7.00 20.63
CA PHE A 181 -0.63 -7.55 20.24
C PHE A 181 -0.67 -9.08 20.40
N LEU A 182 0.34 -9.78 19.88
CA LEU A 182 0.45 -11.24 20.01
C LEU A 182 0.61 -11.70 21.47
N ASN A 183 1.35 -10.95 22.29
CA ASN A 183 1.58 -11.31 23.69
C ASN A 183 0.38 -10.97 24.61
N SER A 184 -0.57 -10.15 24.15
CA SER A 184 -1.76 -9.77 24.93
C SER A 184 -2.82 -10.87 25.02
N VAL A 185 -2.73 -11.92 24.23
CA VAL A 185 -3.76 -12.96 24.13
C VAL A 185 -3.33 -14.28 24.80
N ALA A 186 -4.32 -15.11 25.14
CA ALA A 186 -4.10 -16.43 25.73
C ALA A 186 -3.31 -17.36 24.78
N GLN A 187 -2.75 -18.43 25.34
CA GLN A 187 -2.10 -19.47 24.53
C GLN A 187 -3.08 -20.12 23.57
N ASN A 188 -2.63 -20.39 22.34
CA ASN A 188 -3.43 -20.96 21.25
C ASN A 188 -4.69 -20.14 20.89
N ALA A 189 -4.66 -18.84 21.15
CA ALA A 189 -5.77 -17.93 20.79
C ALA A 189 -5.92 -17.79 19.28
N ILE A 190 -7.12 -17.38 18.86
CA ILE A 190 -7.40 -16.93 17.49
C ILE A 190 -7.58 -15.42 17.54
N ILE A 191 -6.82 -14.70 16.72
CA ILE A 191 -6.91 -13.23 16.56
C ILE A 191 -7.52 -12.95 15.21
N PHE A 192 -8.57 -12.12 15.19
CA PHE A 192 -9.13 -11.58 13.96
C PHE A 192 -8.56 -10.20 13.70
N THR A 193 -8.04 -10.01 12.49
CA THR A 193 -7.48 -8.74 12.01
C THR A 193 -8.21 -8.28 10.76
N TYR A 194 -8.13 -6.99 10.44
CA TYR A 194 -8.78 -6.44 9.26
C TYR A 194 -7.79 -5.64 8.40
N GLY A 195 -7.54 -6.16 7.18
CA GLY A 195 -6.63 -5.51 6.22
C GLY A 195 -5.14 -5.76 6.49
N ASP A 196 -4.32 -5.12 5.69
CA ASP A 196 -2.88 -5.39 5.61
C ASP A 196 -2.11 -4.84 6.82
N ASN A 197 -2.45 -3.63 7.25
CA ASN A 197 -1.72 -2.92 8.29
C ASN A 197 -1.80 -3.62 9.66
N ASP A 198 -2.93 -4.26 9.94
CA ASP A 198 -3.12 -5.02 11.18
C ASP A 198 -2.51 -6.43 11.09
N THR A 199 -2.52 -7.04 9.91
CA THR A 199 -2.18 -8.45 9.72
C THR A 199 -0.70 -8.69 9.46
N TYR A 200 -0.11 -7.95 8.52
CA TYR A 200 1.26 -8.24 8.06
C TYR A 200 2.34 -8.04 9.13
N PRO A 201 2.24 -7.06 10.03
CA PRO A 201 3.16 -6.97 11.15
C PRO A 201 3.11 -8.21 12.06
N LEU A 202 1.91 -8.77 12.31
CA LEU A 202 1.75 -9.97 13.12
C LEU A 202 2.36 -11.20 12.43
N TRP A 203 2.10 -11.37 11.14
CA TRP A 203 2.74 -12.45 10.37
C TRP A 203 4.26 -12.31 10.34
N TYR A 204 4.79 -11.10 10.14
CA TYR A 204 6.22 -10.86 10.24
C TYR A 204 6.79 -11.29 11.60
N ALA A 205 6.15 -10.89 12.69
CA ALA A 205 6.58 -11.24 14.02
C ALA A 205 6.56 -12.76 14.28
N GLN A 206 5.57 -13.47 13.73
CA GLN A 206 5.46 -14.93 13.85
C GLN A 206 6.48 -15.66 12.97
N GLU A 207 6.57 -15.30 11.68
CA GLU A 207 7.36 -16.05 10.70
C GLU A 207 8.86 -15.72 10.75
N VAL A 208 9.23 -14.48 11.07
CA VAL A 208 10.64 -14.03 11.05
C VAL A 208 11.23 -14.03 12.45
N GLU A 209 10.48 -13.56 13.45
CA GLU A 209 10.99 -13.43 14.82
C GLU A 209 10.52 -14.55 15.76
N ASN A 210 9.70 -15.47 15.26
CA ASN A 210 9.15 -16.60 16.03
C ASN A 210 8.41 -16.18 17.31
N ILE A 211 7.72 -15.02 17.27
CA ILE A 211 6.95 -14.49 18.39
C ILE A 211 5.55 -15.10 18.34
N ARG A 212 5.18 -15.84 19.37
CA ARG A 212 3.85 -16.46 19.56
C ARG A 212 3.34 -17.23 18.33
N PRO A 213 4.10 -18.18 17.80
CA PRO A 213 3.68 -19.03 16.67
C PRO A 213 2.50 -19.95 16.99
N ASP A 214 2.10 -20.02 18.27
CA ASP A 214 0.91 -20.73 18.75
C ASP A 214 -0.40 -19.98 18.43
N VAL A 215 -0.35 -18.67 18.23
CA VAL A 215 -1.53 -17.84 17.98
C VAL A 215 -1.93 -17.91 16.51
N ARG A 216 -3.22 -18.11 16.25
CA ARG A 216 -3.77 -18.11 14.90
C ARG A 216 -4.23 -16.70 14.51
N VAL A 217 -3.59 -16.11 13.52
CA VAL A 217 -3.99 -14.80 12.96
C VAL A 217 -4.88 -15.02 11.75
N VAL A 218 -6.11 -14.51 11.79
CA VAL A 218 -7.11 -14.62 10.73
C VAL A 218 -7.46 -13.25 10.18
N ASN A 219 -7.10 -13.02 8.93
CA ASN A 219 -7.43 -11.77 8.23
C ASN A 219 -8.87 -11.82 7.69
N LEU A 220 -9.74 -10.97 8.19
CA LEU A 220 -11.15 -10.89 7.79
C LEU A 220 -11.34 -10.43 6.34
N SER A 221 -10.39 -9.68 5.77
CA SER A 221 -10.46 -9.29 4.35
C SER A 221 -10.17 -10.47 3.41
N LEU A 222 -9.39 -11.46 3.86
CA LEU A 222 -9.03 -12.63 3.08
C LEU A 222 -9.95 -13.82 3.31
N ILE A 223 -10.74 -13.83 4.40
CA ILE A 223 -11.57 -15.00 4.76
C ILE A 223 -12.69 -15.28 3.74
N ALA A 224 -12.98 -14.35 2.84
CA ALA A 224 -13.90 -14.56 1.73
C ALA A 224 -13.27 -15.33 0.54
N VAL A 225 -11.97 -15.61 0.58
CA VAL A 225 -11.24 -16.26 -0.51
C VAL A 225 -10.99 -17.72 -0.18
N ASP A 226 -11.33 -18.61 -1.08
CA ASP A 226 -11.34 -20.06 -0.89
C ASP A 226 -9.98 -20.65 -0.49
N TRP A 227 -8.88 -20.24 -1.14
CA TRP A 227 -7.53 -20.71 -0.79
C TRP A 227 -7.14 -20.31 0.64
N TYR A 228 -7.58 -19.14 1.11
CA TYR A 228 -7.28 -18.69 2.47
C TYR A 228 -8.08 -19.48 3.53
N ILE A 229 -9.34 -19.81 3.23
CA ILE A 229 -10.14 -20.70 4.07
C ILE A 229 -9.47 -22.10 4.17
N ASP A 230 -9.03 -22.63 3.03
CA ASP A 230 -8.30 -23.91 2.99
C ASP A 230 -7.00 -23.86 3.81
N GLN A 231 -6.31 -22.73 3.82
CA GLN A 231 -5.13 -22.52 4.65
C GLN A 231 -5.47 -22.58 6.15
N GLN A 232 -6.60 -21.99 6.57
CA GLN A 232 -7.01 -22.03 7.98
C GLN A 232 -7.36 -23.44 8.47
N ARG A 233 -7.72 -24.36 7.57
CA ARG A 233 -7.97 -25.79 7.88
C ARG A 233 -6.72 -26.62 8.12
N ARG A 234 -5.54 -26.04 7.99
CA ARG A 234 -4.25 -26.72 8.18
C ARG A 234 -3.57 -26.21 9.44
N LYS A 235 -2.69 -27.03 9.98
CA LYS A 235 -1.76 -26.57 11.01
C LYS A 235 -0.82 -25.53 10.39
N ILE A 236 -0.64 -24.40 11.06
CA ILE A 236 0.31 -23.35 10.69
C ILE A 236 1.21 -23.09 11.90
N ASN A 237 2.50 -23.25 11.72
CA ASN A 237 3.48 -23.14 12.80
C ASN A 237 3.12 -24.05 13.98
N GLN A 238 2.91 -23.50 15.17
CA GLN A 238 2.49 -24.22 16.37
C GLN A 238 0.96 -24.16 16.58
N SER A 239 0.23 -23.41 15.76
CA SER A 239 -1.22 -23.26 15.85
C SER A 239 -1.95 -24.40 15.14
N ASP A 240 -2.86 -25.05 15.82
CA ASP A 240 -3.66 -26.14 15.26
C ASP A 240 -4.65 -25.64 14.18
N ALA A 241 -5.09 -26.57 13.33
CA ALA A 241 -6.10 -26.31 12.31
C ALA A 241 -7.42 -25.80 12.93
N ILE A 242 -8.01 -24.76 12.34
CA ILE A 242 -9.36 -24.33 12.73
C ILE A 242 -10.36 -25.39 12.26
N LYS A 243 -11.13 -25.93 13.20
CA LYS A 243 -12.20 -26.90 12.91
C LYS A 243 -13.38 -26.15 12.30
N MET A 244 -13.63 -26.39 11.03
CA MET A 244 -14.76 -25.81 10.30
C MET A 244 -15.76 -26.87 9.91
N THR A 245 -17.05 -26.64 10.17
CA THR A 245 -18.14 -27.53 9.82
C THR A 245 -18.57 -27.43 8.35
N ILE A 246 -18.36 -26.29 7.70
CA ILE A 246 -18.69 -26.08 6.30
C ILE A 246 -17.75 -26.90 5.41
N PRO A 247 -18.26 -27.78 4.53
CA PRO A 247 -17.41 -28.58 3.66
C PRO A 247 -16.79 -27.74 2.55
N PRO A 248 -15.60 -28.13 2.03
CA PRO A 248 -14.87 -27.32 1.02
C PRO A 248 -15.66 -27.00 -0.25
N GLU A 249 -16.48 -27.91 -0.72
CA GLU A 249 -17.32 -27.73 -1.91
C GLU A 249 -18.36 -26.60 -1.76
N SER A 250 -18.66 -26.21 -0.52
CA SER A 250 -19.63 -25.15 -0.23
C SER A 250 -19.08 -23.74 -0.39
N TYR A 251 -17.75 -23.54 -0.38
CA TYR A 251 -17.14 -22.21 -0.53
C TYR A 251 -16.14 -22.10 -1.70
N ARG A 252 -15.59 -23.23 -2.20
CA ARG A 252 -14.66 -23.20 -3.33
C ARG A 252 -15.33 -22.73 -4.60
N GLY A 253 -14.55 -22.04 -5.46
CA GLY A 253 -15.03 -21.48 -6.71
C GLY A 253 -15.87 -20.22 -6.53
N ASN A 254 -15.56 -19.40 -5.53
CA ASN A 254 -16.27 -18.15 -5.18
C ASN A 254 -17.73 -18.36 -4.77
N LYS A 255 -18.06 -19.54 -4.26
CA LYS A 255 -19.38 -19.80 -3.66
C LYS A 255 -19.41 -19.20 -2.25
N ARG A 256 -20.52 -18.57 -1.89
CA ARG A 256 -20.77 -18.00 -0.54
C ARG A 256 -19.68 -17.07 -0.01
N ASN A 257 -18.91 -16.44 -0.92
CA ASN A 257 -17.92 -15.43 -0.54
C ASN A 257 -18.57 -14.16 0.03
N GLN A 258 -19.86 -13.94 -0.28
CA GLN A 258 -20.70 -12.88 0.28
C GLN A 258 -22.09 -13.45 0.52
N VAL A 259 -22.66 -13.18 1.71
CA VAL A 259 -24.01 -13.56 2.09
C VAL A 259 -24.75 -12.29 2.47
N TYR A 260 -25.75 -11.90 1.66
CA TYR A 260 -26.51 -10.68 1.90
C TYR A 260 -27.69 -10.94 2.80
N TYR A 261 -28.02 -9.97 3.66
CA TYR A 261 -29.28 -9.96 4.38
C TYR A 261 -30.41 -9.65 3.41
N VAL A 262 -31.47 -10.46 3.44
CA VAL A 262 -32.64 -10.27 2.60
C VAL A 262 -33.88 -10.26 3.48
N THR A 263 -34.68 -9.20 3.35
CA THR A 263 -35.95 -9.10 4.06
C THR A 263 -36.93 -10.18 3.56
N SER A 264 -37.33 -11.05 4.44
CA SER A 264 -38.24 -12.17 4.20
C SER A 264 -39.20 -12.34 5.38
N GLN A 265 -40.09 -13.29 5.30
CA GLN A 265 -40.98 -13.64 6.43
C GLN A 265 -40.22 -14.11 7.68
N MET A 266 -38.96 -14.55 7.51
CA MET A 266 -38.10 -14.98 8.62
C MET A 266 -37.35 -13.82 9.28
N SER A 267 -37.38 -12.61 8.70
CA SER A 267 -36.59 -11.46 9.18
C SER A 267 -36.93 -11.01 10.59
N GLU A 268 -38.19 -11.20 11.01
CA GLU A 268 -38.64 -10.85 12.35
C GLU A 268 -38.40 -11.95 13.40
N GLN A 269 -37.98 -13.14 12.98
CA GLN A 269 -37.77 -14.27 13.87
C GLN A 269 -36.36 -14.18 14.51
N GLU A 270 -36.31 -14.43 15.80
CA GLU A 270 -35.04 -14.68 16.51
C GLU A 270 -34.64 -16.15 16.32
N LEU A 271 -33.50 -16.35 15.67
CA LEU A 271 -33.01 -17.71 15.38
C LEU A 271 -31.67 -17.99 16.07
N PRO A 272 -31.46 -19.25 16.55
CA PRO A 272 -30.14 -19.62 17.05
C PRO A 272 -29.11 -19.63 15.94
N ALA A 273 -27.87 -19.16 16.24
CA ALA A 273 -26.79 -19.09 15.29
C ALA A 273 -26.53 -20.39 14.52
N SER A 274 -26.71 -21.55 15.18
CA SER A 274 -26.58 -22.87 14.53
C SER A 274 -27.60 -23.07 13.40
N SER A 275 -28.85 -22.67 13.58
CA SER A 275 -29.90 -22.78 12.55
C SER A 275 -29.67 -21.84 11.40
N VAL A 276 -29.21 -20.62 11.70
CA VAL A 276 -28.83 -19.63 10.66
C VAL A 276 -27.65 -20.13 9.82
N LEU A 277 -26.62 -20.68 10.47
CA LEU A 277 -25.46 -21.25 9.76
C LEU A 277 -25.85 -22.46 8.92
N GLN A 278 -26.74 -23.32 9.41
CA GLN A 278 -27.27 -24.45 8.65
C GLN A 278 -28.03 -23.95 7.41
N PHE A 279 -28.93 -22.98 7.56
CA PHE A 279 -29.65 -22.38 6.47
C PHE A 279 -28.72 -21.78 5.41
N ILE A 280 -27.71 -21.03 5.83
CA ILE A 280 -26.71 -20.46 4.89
C ILE A 280 -25.91 -21.57 4.19
N GLY A 281 -25.66 -22.68 4.88
CA GLY A 281 -24.96 -23.85 4.34
C GLY A 281 -25.72 -24.61 3.26
N GLU A 282 -27.06 -24.55 3.29
CA GLU A 282 -27.93 -25.13 2.28
C GLU A 282 -28.14 -24.18 1.09
N SER A 283 -28.71 -24.67 -0.01
CA SER A 283 -28.96 -23.85 -1.20
C SER A 283 -30.36 -23.26 -1.14
N HIS A 284 -30.42 -21.95 -0.99
CA HIS A 284 -31.66 -21.16 -0.96
C HIS A 284 -31.56 -20.01 -1.98
N PRO A 285 -31.67 -20.31 -3.30
CA PRO A 285 -31.57 -19.29 -4.32
C PRO A 285 -32.70 -18.27 -4.20
N LEU A 286 -32.39 -16.98 -4.37
CA LEU A 286 -33.38 -15.93 -4.41
C LEU A 286 -34.10 -15.95 -5.75
N GLU A 287 -35.42 -16.08 -5.72
CA GLU A 287 -36.25 -15.99 -6.92
C GLU A 287 -36.10 -14.63 -7.59
N GLY A 288 -35.91 -14.61 -8.91
CA GLY A 288 -35.73 -13.39 -9.70
C GLY A 288 -34.34 -12.75 -9.66
N SER A 289 -33.39 -13.34 -8.98
CA SER A 289 -32.00 -12.88 -8.99
C SER A 289 -31.21 -13.57 -10.09
N ASN A 290 -30.62 -12.79 -11.00
CA ASN A 290 -29.60 -13.26 -11.94
C ASN A 290 -28.26 -13.51 -11.25
N SER A 291 -28.17 -13.34 -9.93
CA SER A 291 -26.94 -13.56 -9.16
C SER A 291 -26.71 -15.05 -8.92
N LYS A 292 -25.47 -15.48 -9.04
CA LYS A 292 -24.99 -16.82 -8.66
C LYS A 292 -25.03 -17.06 -7.13
N GLN A 293 -25.86 -16.32 -6.41
CA GLN A 293 -25.93 -16.38 -4.97
C GLN A 293 -26.69 -17.64 -4.55
N GLU A 294 -26.01 -18.53 -3.83
CA GLU A 294 -26.58 -19.82 -3.43
C GLU A 294 -27.36 -19.77 -2.12
N SER A 295 -27.23 -18.73 -1.32
CA SER A 295 -27.93 -18.54 -0.05
C SER A 295 -27.92 -17.07 0.41
N PHE A 296 -28.73 -16.75 1.40
CA PHE A 296 -28.84 -15.41 2.01
C PHE A 296 -28.97 -15.50 3.52
N LEU A 297 -28.79 -14.38 4.22
CA LEU A 297 -29.00 -14.27 5.67
C LEU A 297 -30.49 -14.04 5.93
N PRO A 298 -31.21 -15.00 6.56
CA PRO A 298 -32.65 -14.91 6.68
C PRO A 298 -33.15 -13.92 7.74
N THR A 299 -32.34 -13.64 8.76
CA THR A 299 -32.63 -12.73 9.86
C THR A 299 -31.35 -12.08 10.39
N ASN A 300 -31.45 -10.87 10.90
CA ASN A 300 -30.38 -10.19 11.66
C ASN A 300 -30.52 -10.35 13.18
N LYS A 301 -31.59 -11.04 13.64
CA LYS A 301 -31.87 -11.32 15.04
C LYS A 301 -31.33 -12.72 15.38
N ILE A 302 -30.02 -12.79 15.66
CA ILE A 302 -29.30 -14.06 15.88
C ILE A 302 -28.88 -14.13 17.34
N TYR A 303 -29.13 -15.26 17.97
CA TYR A 303 -28.65 -15.52 19.34
C TYR A 303 -27.84 -16.80 19.44
N ILE A 304 -26.97 -16.87 20.43
CA ILE A 304 -26.21 -18.07 20.80
C ILE A 304 -26.80 -18.60 22.10
N PRO A 305 -27.43 -19.79 22.11
CA PRO A 305 -27.96 -20.36 23.34
C PRO A 305 -26.84 -20.71 24.32
N ILE A 306 -26.94 -20.24 25.55
CA ILE A 306 -25.98 -20.48 26.61
C ILE A 306 -26.51 -21.55 27.53
N ASP A 307 -25.77 -22.64 27.70
CA ASP A 307 -26.04 -23.66 28.71
C ASP A 307 -25.58 -23.15 30.09
N LYS A 308 -26.51 -22.54 30.84
CA LYS A 308 -26.25 -21.99 32.18
C LYS A 308 -25.66 -23.02 33.14
N ALA A 309 -26.16 -24.25 33.15
CA ALA A 309 -25.69 -25.28 34.07
C ALA A 309 -24.23 -25.64 33.80
N LYS A 310 -23.86 -25.78 32.52
CA LYS A 310 -22.50 -26.08 32.09
C LYS A 310 -21.53 -24.90 32.36
N MET A 311 -21.99 -23.69 32.19
CA MET A 311 -21.18 -22.49 32.45
C MET A 311 -20.91 -22.30 33.94
N LEU A 312 -21.90 -22.50 34.79
CA LEU A 312 -21.75 -22.48 36.25
C LEU A 312 -20.83 -23.61 36.73
N SER A 313 -21.00 -24.84 36.20
CA SER A 313 -20.14 -25.97 36.57
C SER A 313 -18.66 -25.74 36.21
N LYS A 314 -18.40 -25.01 35.13
CA LYS A 314 -17.04 -24.62 34.72
C LYS A 314 -16.53 -23.34 35.39
N LYS A 315 -17.31 -22.72 36.26
CA LYS A 315 -16.98 -21.45 36.95
C LYS A 315 -16.66 -20.28 36.00
N TYR A 316 -17.25 -20.26 34.81
CA TYR A 316 -17.14 -19.10 33.92
C TYR A 316 -18.02 -17.93 34.36
N PHE A 317 -19.10 -18.25 35.09
CA PHE A 317 -20.00 -17.28 35.71
C PHE A 317 -20.31 -17.69 37.16
N THR A 318 -20.67 -16.73 37.99
CA THR A 318 -21.19 -16.97 39.33
C THR A 318 -22.72 -16.94 39.31
N PRO A 319 -23.41 -17.54 40.30
CA PRO A 319 -24.87 -17.50 40.37
C PRO A 319 -25.49 -16.10 40.42
N SER A 320 -24.69 -15.11 40.80
CA SER A 320 -25.09 -13.69 40.86
C SER A 320 -24.97 -12.96 39.52
N ASP A 321 -24.30 -13.53 38.53
CA ASP A 321 -24.17 -12.90 37.21
C ASP A 321 -25.52 -13.01 36.47
N SER A 322 -26.04 -11.87 36.03
CA SER A 322 -27.24 -11.85 35.19
C SER A 322 -26.84 -12.27 33.75
N ILE A 323 -27.41 -13.36 33.30
CA ILE A 323 -27.23 -13.91 31.95
C ILE A 323 -28.56 -13.79 31.21
#